data_adf2af8f0d18d09b1a0f692eb01e50e4
#
_entry.id   adf2af8f0d18d09b1a0f692eb01e50e4
#
_cell.length_a   1.000
_cell.length_b   1.000
_cell.length_c   1.000
_cell.angle_alpha   90.00
_cell.angle_beta   90.00
_cell.angle_gamma   90.00
#
_symmetry.space_group_name_H-M   'P 1'
#
loop_
_entity.id
_entity.type
_entity.pdbx_description
1 polymer ?
#
loop_
_entity_poly.entity_id
_entity_poly.type
_entity_poly.pdbx_seq_one_letter_code
_entity_poly.pdbx_strand_id
1 'polypeptide(L)'
;MKRFANRMVCVALGAMALPGGPGARADEAGKTPGPPTFNRDVAPLIFKNCVACHRPGEVAPFSLLTYADVKKRAGLIKKVTASRFMPPWKPMPGHGEFRESRRLSDEQVALLARWVDEGTAEGDPKDLPPAPTFPAGWQMGKPDVIVTLPKAYTVPAEGADVYRNFAIPLQVPAGKYIRAVEFRPSNRKVVHHAILGFDPSGKVRQREGKDGSPGFTQVNFPAPILPGSLAFWVPGKDSRPLPEGTSLRWPAGADLVLQLHLHPSGKPEAEQSTIGVYFTDEAPRRNLELLLIQNKDIDIPAGKKDYRVKASRELPVDVEVFGIFPHMHLIGKEVTVTALLPDGKERPLLRIDDWDFNWQGYYEYAQPVALPKGTQVRMECVHDNSAGNPSNPNQPPKRVVYGEETANEMAIVLLHAFPKGGSLYKGDGVLDAKEAIRRHDTDGDGKLDAEELGKIPGLKDQDVKGMVKRFDKDGDGKLDAAEVAEALKALRRR
;
A
#
# COMPACT_ATOMS: atom_id res chain seq x y z
N MET A 1 79.35 6.47 -14.39
CA MET A 1 79.75 7.92 -14.40
C MET A 1 78.58 8.71 -14.96
N LYS A 2 78.01 9.52 -14.21
CA LYS A 2 77.42 10.85 -14.34
C LYS A 2 76.34 11.04 -13.25
N ARG A 3 76.71 11.85 -12.29
CA ARG A 3 75.92 12.39 -11.21
C ARG A 3 74.92 13.40 -11.80
N PHE A 4 73.69 13.37 -11.38
CA PHE A 4 72.77 14.51 -11.51
C PHE A 4 72.22 14.89 -10.12
N ALA A 5 72.41 16.16 -9.82
CA ALA A 5 72.15 16.80 -8.56
C ALA A 5 70.65 17.08 -8.37
N ASN A 6 70.15 16.80 -7.17
CA ASN A 6 68.87 17.25 -6.68
C ASN A 6 68.92 18.77 -6.44
N ARG A 7 68.02 19.48 -7.13
CA ARG A 7 67.67 20.86 -6.74
C ARG A 7 66.38 20.82 -5.93
N MET A 8 66.51 21.18 -4.67
CA MET A 8 65.42 21.40 -3.73
C MET A 8 64.79 22.78 -4.01
N VAL A 9 63.55 22.81 -4.42
CA VAL A 9 62.75 24.06 -4.56
C VAL A 9 61.92 24.21 -3.32
N CYS A 10 62.28 25.22 -2.50
CA CYS A 10 61.42 25.68 -1.37
C CYS A 10 60.25 26.48 -1.94
N VAL A 11 59.03 25.97 -1.78
CA VAL A 11 57.82 26.73 -2.03
C VAL A 11 57.36 27.35 -0.67
N ALA A 12 57.39 28.65 -0.58
CA ALA A 12 56.84 29.39 0.53
C ALA A 12 55.33 29.38 0.49
N LEU A 13 54.69 28.81 1.50
CA LEU A 13 53.24 28.91 1.72
C LEU A 13 52.90 30.29 2.25
N GLY A 14 52.34 31.13 1.40
CA GLY A 14 51.70 32.37 1.80
C GLY A 14 50.32 32.05 2.43
N ALA A 15 50.16 32.36 3.70
CA ALA A 15 48.86 32.30 4.38
C ALA A 15 47.93 33.43 3.88
N MET A 16 46.97 33.13 3.02
CA MET A 16 45.86 34.01 2.71
C MET A 16 44.80 33.87 3.82
N ALA A 17 44.64 34.92 4.61
CA ALA A 17 43.53 35.09 5.53
C ALA A 17 42.22 35.24 4.72
N LEU A 18 41.30 34.30 4.85
CA LEU A 18 39.93 34.43 4.36
C LEU A 18 39.14 35.37 5.31
N PRO A 19 38.31 36.28 4.77
CA PRO A 19 37.48 37.15 5.61
C PRO A 19 36.41 36.30 6.29
N GLY A 20 36.23 36.50 7.60
CA GLY A 20 35.26 35.85 8.45
C GLY A 20 33.85 35.98 7.90
N GLY A 21 33.24 34.83 7.62
CA GLY A 21 31.80 34.73 7.39
C GLY A 21 31.01 35.16 8.63
N PRO A 22 29.76 35.61 8.50
CA PRO A 22 28.97 36.09 9.61
C PRO A 22 28.87 34.99 10.68
N GLY A 23 29.30 35.32 11.89
CA GLY A 23 29.32 34.40 13.02
C GLY A 23 27.94 33.75 13.22
N ALA A 24 27.91 32.45 13.25
CA ALA A 24 26.77 31.70 13.77
C ALA A 24 26.54 32.24 15.21
N ARG A 25 25.37 32.83 15.42
CA ARG A 25 24.92 33.23 16.75
C ARG A 25 24.80 31.98 17.63
N ALA A 26 25.83 31.74 18.40
CA ALA A 26 25.81 30.86 19.57
C ALA A 26 25.21 31.64 20.75
N ASP A 27 23.87 31.85 20.72
CA ASP A 27 23.18 32.45 21.88
C ASP A 27 21.67 32.10 21.81
N GLU A 28 21.32 30.81 21.87
CA GLU A 28 19.97 30.37 22.23
C GLU A 28 19.94 29.02 22.99
N ALA A 29 21.03 28.59 23.54
CA ALA A 29 21.06 27.46 24.47
C ALA A 29 20.74 27.94 25.89
N GLY A 30 19.44 28.08 26.23
CA GLY A 30 19.08 28.42 27.63
C GLY A 30 17.71 29.03 27.86
N LYS A 31 16.94 29.40 26.87
CA LYS A 31 15.56 29.85 27.11
C LYS A 31 14.61 28.63 27.03
N THR A 32 14.04 28.29 28.20
CA THR A 32 12.85 27.43 28.22
C THR A 32 11.87 28.00 27.20
N PRO A 33 11.44 27.23 26.19
CA PRO A 33 10.48 27.74 25.21
C PRO A 33 9.26 28.28 25.96
N GLY A 34 8.86 29.53 25.67
CA GLY A 34 7.65 30.12 26.25
C GLY A 34 6.42 29.23 25.99
N PRO A 35 5.25 29.60 26.56
CA PRO A 35 4.02 28.85 26.33
C PRO A 35 3.80 28.58 24.85
N PRO A 36 3.41 27.38 24.47
CA PRO A 36 3.12 27.07 23.06
C PRO A 36 1.90 27.84 22.57
N THR A 37 1.96 28.27 21.31
CA THR A 37 0.87 28.97 20.67
C THR A 37 0.37 28.20 19.44
N PHE A 38 -0.88 28.44 19.05
CA PHE A 38 -1.43 27.81 17.85
C PHE A 38 -0.63 28.20 16.61
N ASN A 39 -0.44 29.49 16.37
CA ASN A 39 0.15 29.99 15.13
C ASN A 39 1.58 29.49 14.93
N ARG A 40 2.42 29.53 15.98
CA ARG A 40 3.83 29.17 15.89
C ARG A 40 4.07 27.65 15.94
N ASP A 41 3.36 26.94 16.85
CA ASP A 41 3.74 25.58 17.24
C ASP A 41 2.74 24.52 16.80
N VAL A 42 1.43 24.81 16.90
CA VAL A 42 0.36 23.83 16.69
C VAL A 42 -0.10 23.79 15.22
N ALA A 43 -0.27 24.96 14.59
CA ALA A 43 -0.73 25.02 13.20
C ALA A 43 0.17 24.24 12.23
N PRO A 44 1.52 24.33 12.30
CA PRO A 44 2.40 23.52 11.45
C PRO A 44 2.16 22.02 11.60
N LEU A 45 1.93 21.53 12.84
CA LEU A 45 1.66 20.11 13.09
C LEU A 45 0.30 19.68 12.56
N ILE A 46 -0.74 20.48 12.81
CA ILE A 46 -2.10 20.21 12.34
C ILE A 46 -2.15 20.23 10.81
N PHE A 47 -1.55 21.23 10.18
CA PHE A 47 -1.54 21.39 8.73
C PHE A 47 -0.82 20.23 8.03
N LYS A 48 0.27 19.75 8.61
CA LYS A 48 1.03 18.64 8.05
C LYS A 48 0.33 17.29 8.24
N ASN A 49 -0.27 17.04 9.42
CA ASN A 49 -0.64 15.67 9.81
C ASN A 49 -2.16 15.41 9.88
N CYS A 50 -3.00 16.47 9.88
CA CYS A 50 -4.43 16.32 10.17
C CYS A 50 -5.34 16.79 9.04
N VAL A 51 -5.03 17.93 8.40
CA VAL A 51 -5.95 18.59 7.47
C VAL A 51 -6.13 17.87 6.13
N ALA A 52 -5.28 16.91 5.80
CA ALA A 52 -5.52 16.05 4.63
C ALA A 52 -6.89 15.37 4.68
N CYS A 53 -7.34 15.02 5.90
CA CYS A 53 -8.66 14.43 6.17
C CYS A 53 -9.62 15.42 6.83
N HIS A 54 -9.12 16.30 7.73
CA HIS A 54 -9.93 17.24 8.51
C HIS A 54 -10.09 18.59 7.81
N ARG A 55 -10.80 18.59 6.68
CA ARG A 55 -11.18 19.79 5.91
C ARG A 55 -12.54 19.60 5.23
N PRO A 56 -13.21 20.67 4.80
CA PRO A 56 -14.48 20.56 4.10
C PRO A 56 -14.41 19.65 2.87
N GLY A 57 -15.40 18.76 2.72
CA GLY A 57 -15.49 17.82 1.60
C GLY A 57 -14.65 16.53 1.76
N GLU A 58 -13.92 16.37 2.85
CA GLU A 58 -13.16 15.15 3.17
C GLU A 58 -13.88 14.26 4.21
N VAL A 59 -13.28 13.11 4.49
CA VAL A 59 -13.88 12.04 5.31
C VAL A 59 -14.13 12.43 6.77
N ALA A 60 -13.28 13.29 7.34
CA ALA A 60 -13.39 13.63 8.74
C ALA A 60 -14.64 14.49 9.04
N PRO A 61 -15.32 14.27 10.18
CA PRO A 61 -16.61 14.91 10.49
C PRO A 61 -16.51 16.40 10.83
N PHE A 62 -15.30 16.97 10.89
CA PHE A 62 -15.05 18.38 11.17
C PHE A 62 -13.74 18.86 10.57
N SER A 63 -13.66 20.17 10.31
CA SER A 63 -12.45 20.84 9.84
C SER A 63 -11.48 21.13 10.99
N LEU A 64 -10.17 21.22 10.64
CA LEU A 64 -9.08 21.71 11.50
C LEU A 64 -8.22 22.76 10.78
N LEU A 65 -8.80 23.51 9.85
CA LEU A 65 -8.08 24.52 9.06
C LEU A 65 -7.85 25.84 9.79
N THR A 66 -8.62 26.12 10.82
CA THR A 66 -8.57 27.41 11.53
C THR A 66 -8.27 27.21 13.02
N TYR A 67 -7.74 28.26 13.65
CA TYR A 67 -7.58 28.28 15.11
C TYR A 67 -8.90 27.97 15.84
N ALA A 68 -10.00 28.57 15.41
CA ALA A 68 -11.31 28.33 16.00
C ALA A 68 -11.75 26.87 15.94
N ASP A 69 -11.50 26.20 14.79
CA ASP A 69 -11.81 24.78 14.60
C ASP A 69 -11.00 23.90 15.56
N VAL A 70 -9.69 24.17 15.65
CA VAL A 70 -8.74 23.40 16.48
C VAL A 70 -9.00 23.64 17.97
N LYS A 71 -9.18 24.89 18.39
CA LYS A 71 -9.52 25.25 19.77
C LYS A 71 -10.80 24.56 20.25
N LYS A 72 -11.85 24.58 19.42
CA LYS A 72 -13.12 23.88 19.71
C LYS A 72 -12.93 22.40 19.97
N ARG A 73 -11.88 21.77 19.43
CA ARG A 73 -11.58 20.34 19.52
C ARG A 73 -10.34 20.01 20.36
N ALA A 74 -9.75 20.99 21.02
CA ALA A 74 -8.46 20.89 21.70
C ALA A 74 -8.38 19.69 22.66
N GLY A 75 -9.37 19.52 23.55
CA GLY A 75 -9.41 18.39 24.46
C GLY A 75 -9.52 17.03 23.76
N LEU A 76 -10.29 16.96 22.66
CA LEU A 76 -10.39 15.74 21.85
C LEU A 76 -9.03 15.45 21.16
N ILE A 77 -8.42 16.46 20.54
CA ILE A 77 -7.10 16.34 19.89
C ILE A 77 -6.05 15.81 20.88
N LYS A 78 -5.97 16.40 22.08
CA LYS A 78 -5.09 15.91 23.14
C LYS A 78 -5.33 14.43 23.45
N LYS A 79 -6.59 14.02 23.64
CA LYS A 79 -6.94 12.63 23.96
C LYS A 79 -6.55 11.66 22.86
N VAL A 80 -6.94 11.94 21.60
CA VAL A 80 -6.74 11.00 20.49
C VAL A 80 -5.29 10.94 20.00
N THR A 81 -4.50 12.00 20.18
CA THR A 81 -3.06 11.99 19.88
C THR A 81 -2.26 11.29 20.96
N ALA A 82 -2.61 11.45 22.23
CA ALA A 82 -2.00 10.74 23.35
C ALA A 82 -2.23 9.23 23.26
N SER A 83 -3.43 8.80 22.87
CA SER A 83 -3.76 7.38 22.64
C SER A 83 -3.24 6.83 21.30
N ARG A 84 -2.59 7.64 20.47
CA ARG A 84 -2.14 7.26 19.12
C ARG A 84 -3.27 6.80 18.18
N PHE A 85 -4.51 7.10 18.52
CA PHE A 85 -5.66 6.88 17.65
C PHE A 85 -5.62 7.80 16.41
N MET A 86 -5.17 9.04 16.58
CA MET A 86 -4.97 10.02 15.51
C MET A 86 -3.56 10.64 15.57
N PRO A 87 -2.92 10.86 14.41
CA PRO A 87 -3.31 10.42 13.05
C PRO A 87 -3.30 8.90 12.93
N PRO A 88 -4.11 8.30 12.01
CA PRO A 88 -4.16 6.84 11.83
C PRO A 88 -2.91 6.33 11.11
N TRP A 89 -1.84 6.15 11.87
CA TRP A 89 -0.55 5.66 11.39
C TRP A 89 -0.02 4.60 12.36
N LYS A 90 0.02 3.36 11.91
CA LYS A 90 0.33 2.21 12.77
C LYS A 90 1.81 1.78 12.79
N PRO A 91 2.64 1.95 11.72
CA PRO A 91 4.04 1.52 11.76
C PRO A 91 4.84 2.21 12.87
N MET A 92 5.64 1.42 13.57
CA MET A 92 6.53 1.88 14.63
C MET A 92 7.80 2.48 14.06
N PRO A 93 8.35 3.57 14.64
CA PRO A 93 9.64 4.14 14.26
C PRO A 93 10.77 3.10 14.33
N GLY A 94 11.75 3.22 13.42
CA GLY A 94 12.90 2.32 13.38
C GLY A 94 12.64 0.96 12.71
N HIS A 95 11.40 0.71 12.28
CA HIS A 95 11.01 -0.54 11.61
C HIS A 95 10.52 -0.26 10.19
N GLY A 96 11.41 0.29 9.36
CA GLY A 96 11.12 0.79 8.04
C GLY A 96 10.90 2.32 8.04
N GLU A 97 11.40 2.97 7.01
CA GLU A 97 11.16 4.39 6.74
C GLU A 97 10.13 4.50 5.62
N PHE A 98 8.96 5.00 5.94
CA PHE A 98 7.85 5.07 5.00
C PHE A 98 7.59 6.50 4.53
N ARG A 99 7.19 6.62 3.27
CA ARG A 99 6.69 7.89 2.71
C ARG A 99 5.45 8.34 3.48
N GLU A 100 5.27 9.65 3.58
CA GLU A 100 4.07 10.26 4.17
C GLU A 100 3.74 9.77 5.58
N SER A 101 4.77 9.44 6.35
CA SER A 101 4.56 9.10 7.76
C SER A 101 3.85 10.23 8.48
N ARG A 102 2.69 9.92 9.04
CA ARG A 102 1.85 10.86 9.82
C ARG A 102 2.02 10.67 11.31
N ARG A 103 2.87 9.75 11.75
CA ARG A 103 3.08 9.50 13.17
C ARG A 103 3.69 10.74 13.82
N LEU A 104 3.00 11.28 14.82
CA LEU A 104 3.56 12.33 15.66
C LEU A 104 4.66 11.76 16.56
N SER A 105 5.75 12.51 16.75
CA SER A 105 6.74 12.16 17.76
C SER A 105 6.18 12.34 19.18
N ASP A 106 6.88 11.82 20.20
CA ASP A 106 6.44 11.97 21.59
C ASP A 106 6.49 13.43 22.02
N GLU A 107 7.47 14.19 21.51
CA GLU A 107 7.60 15.63 21.74
C GLU A 107 6.46 16.42 21.10
N GLN A 108 6.02 16.01 19.90
CA GLN A 108 4.89 16.65 19.23
C GLN A 108 3.56 16.38 19.96
N VAL A 109 3.38 15.17 20.48
CA VAL A 109 2.22 14.85 21.32
C VAL A 109 2.25 15.62 22.63
N ALA A 110 3.42 15.70 23.29
CA ALA A 110 3.59 16.49 24.50
C ALA A 110 3.35 17.99 24.25
N LEU A 111 3.79 18.52 23.11
CA LEU A 111 3.55 19.91 22.71
C LEU A 111 2.05 20.19 22.57
N LEU A 112 1.29 19.32 21.86
CA LEU A 112 -0.16 19.46 21.74
C LEU A 112 -0.85 19.40 23.11
N ALA A 113 -0.44 18.48 23.98
CA ALA A 113 -0.98 18.36 25.34
C ALA A 113 -0.73 19.62 26.15
N ARG A 114 0.51 20.11 26.13
CA ARG A 114 0.91 21.33 26.85
C ARG A 114 0.14 22.57 26.36
N TRP A 115 -0.02 22.72 25.03
CA TRP A 115 -0.82 23.81 24.47
C TRP A 115 -2.25 23.81 24.98
N VAL A 116 -2.86 22.61 25.09
CA VAL A 116 -4.22 22.48 25.62
C VAL A 116 -4.28 22.82 27.11
N ASP A 117 -3.31 22.31 27.89
CA ASP A 117 -3.25 22.52 29.35
C ASP A 117 -2.96 23.97 29.75
N GLU A 118 -2.21 24.69 28.90
CA GLU A 118 -1.85 26.09 29.11
C GLU A 118 -2.87 27.08 28.51
N GLY A 119 -4.08 26.62 28.13
CA GLY A 119 -5.21 27.49 27.80
C GLY A 119 -5.39 27.79 26.31
N THR A 120 -4.73 27.04 25.42
CA THR A 120 -4.93 27.11 23.96
C THR A 120 -4.67 28.51 23.36
N ALA A 121 -3.57 29.17 23.73
CA ALA A 121 -3.22 30.48 23.19
C ALA A 121 -3.10 30.50 21.67
N GLU A 122 -3.62 31.56 21.01
CA GLU A 122 -3.54 31.69 19.53
C GLU A 122 -2.14 32.07 19.06
N GLY A 123 -1.53 33.05 19.71
CA GLY A 123 -0.20 33.56 19.34
C GLY A 123 -0.24 34.72 18.36
N ASP A 124 0.93 35.20 17.94
CA ASP A 124 1.05 36.29 16.97
C ASP A 124 0.59 35.81 15.59
N PRO A 125 -0.28 36.58 14.91
CA PRO A 125 -0.70 36.24 13.52
C PRO A 125 0.46 36.13 12.54
N LYS A 126 1.60 36.75 12.78
CA LYS A 126 2.79 36.67 11.92
C LYS A 126 3.45 35.30 11.92
N ASP A 127 3.23 34.54 13.00
CA ASP A 127 3.78 33.18 13.14
C ASP A 127 2.90 32.12 12.45
N LEU A 128 1.70 32.47 11.98
CA LEU A 128 0.81 31.53 11.31
C LEU A 128 1.37 31.13 9.93
N PRO A 129 1.65 29.84 9.70
CA PRO A 129 2.07 29.40 8.38
C PRO A 129 0.94 29.56 7.35
N PRO A 130 1.27 29.68 6.05
CA PRO A 130 0.26 29.68 5.01
C PRO A 130 -0.65 28.45 5.12
N ALA A 131 -1.95 28.65 4.96
CA ALA A 131 -2.89 27.55 4.93
C ALA A 131 -2.54 26.58 3.77
N PRO A 132 -2.56 25.27 4.00
CA PRO A 132 -2.28 24.29 2.95
C PRO A 132 -3.32 24.38 1.84
N THR A 133 -2.86 24.32 0.59
CA THR A 133 -3.71 24.28 -0.60
C THR A 133 -3.89 22.85 -1.05
N PHE A 134 -5.08 22.53 -1.54
CA PHE A 134 -5.40 21.20 -2.04
C PHE A 134 -5.92 21.31 -3.49
N PRO A 135 -5.54 20.38 -4.39
CA PRO A 135 -6.05 20.39 -5.75
C PRO A 135 -7.58 20.34 -5.79
N ALA A 136 -8.20 21.26 -6.50
CA ALA A 136 -9.66 21.27 -6.74
C ALA A 136 -10.04 20.33 -7.88
N GLY A 137 -9.78 19.06 -7.78
CA GLY A 137 -10.02 18.10 -8.85
C GLY A 137 -9.10 16.90 -8.75
N TRP A 138 -8.68 16.36 -9.88
CA TRP A 138 -7.75 15.26 -9.96
C TRP A 138 -6.38 15.69 -9.46
N GLN A 139 -5.78 14.92 -8.52
CA GLN A 139 -4.51 15.27 -7.87
C GLN A 139 -3.34 15.30 -8.86
N MET A 140 -3.39 14.42 -9.88
CA MET A 140 -2.35 14.31 -10.92
C MET A 140 -2.69 15.04 -12.22
N GLY A 141 -3.64 15.99 -12.18
CA GLY A 141 -4.17 16.65 -13.37
C GLY A 141 -5.24 15.81 -14.08
N LYS A 142 -5.63 16.21 -15.29
CA LYS A 142 -6.70 15.54 -16.05
C LYS A 142 -6.31 14.10 -16.41
N PRO A 143 -7.09 13.07 -16.03
CA PRO A 143 -6.86 11.69 -16.45
C PRO A 143 -7.05 11.52 -17.96
N ASP A 144 -6.40 10.52 -18.55
CA ASP A 144 -6.62 10.11 -19.93
C ASP A 144 -8.00 9.48 -20.11
N VAL A 145 -8.43 8.68 -19.12
CA VAL A 145 -9.78 8.09 -19.07
C VAL A 145 -10.37 8.28 -17.68
N ILE A 146 -11.65 8.64 -17.63
CA ILE A 146 -12.44 8.65 -16.40
C ILE A 146 -13.50 7.55 -16.50
N VAL A 147 -13.43 6.62 -15.56
CA VAL A 147 -14.39 5.52 -15.40
C VAL A 147 -15.30 5.86 -14.23
N THR A 148 -16.59 5.77 -14.42
CA THR A 148 -17.60 6.01 -13.37
C THR A 148 -18.42 4.74 -13.17
N LEU A 149 -18.77 4.43 -11.93
CA LEU A 149 -19.72 3.34 -11.64
C LEU A 149 -21.00 3.54 -12.45
N PRO A 150 -21.49 2.51 -13.17
CA PRO A 150 -22.64 2.65 -14.07
C PRO A 150 -23.91 3.15 -13.38
N LYS A 151 -24.09 2.77 -12.10
CA LYS A 151 -25.21 3.17 -11.25
C LYS A 151 -24.72 3.43 -9.83
N ALA A 152 -25.36 4.39 -9.16
CA ALA A 152 -25.13 4.62 -7.74
C ALA A 152 -25.60 3.41 -6.92
N TYR A 153 -24.80 3.02 -5.93
CA TYR A 153 -25.19 2.06 -4.90
C TYR A 153 -25.74 2.84 -3.69
N THR A 154 -26.85 2.40 -3.14
CA THR A 154 -27.39 2.98 -1.90
C THR A 154 -26.86 2.21 -0.71
N VAL A 155 -26.00 2.84 0.08
CA VAL A 155 -25.53 2.31 1.36
C VAL A 155 -26.66 2.37 2.35
N PRO A 156 -27.01 1.29 3.07
CA PRO A 156 -28.10 1.30 4.06
C PRO A 156 -27.78 2.26 5.21
N ALA A 157 -28.82 2.69 5.92
CA ALA A 157 -28.67 3.60 7.07
C ALA A 157 -27.90 2.96 8.23
N GLU A 158 -28.15 1.68 8.47
CA GLU A 158 -27.69 0.92 9.62
C GLU A 158 -27.36 -0.52 9.20
N GLY A 159 -26.68 -1.25 10.06
CA GLY A 159 -26.28 -2.64 9.83
C GLY A 159 -24.77 -2.84 9.82
N ALA A 160 -24.34 -4.00 9.36
CA ALA A 160 -22.94 -4.32 9.19
C ALA A 160 -22.32 -3.58 8.00
N ASP A 161 -21.00 -3.49 8.00
CA ASP A 161 -20.23 -2.98 6.87
C ASP A 161 -20.53 -3.75 5.59
N VAL A 162 -20.54 -3.04 4.47
CA VAL A 162 -20.84 -3.60 3.15
C VAL A 162 -19.58 -3.65 2.30
N TYR A 163 -19.27 -4.83 1.78
CA TYR A 163 -18.21 -5.02 0.78
C TYR A 163 -18.86 -5.16 -0.60
N ARG A 164 -18.89 -4.06 -1.36
CA ARG A 164 -19.54 -4.01 -2.66
C ARG A 164 -18.54 -4.05 -3.80
N ASN A 165 -18.67 -5.02 -4.69
CA ASN A 165 -17.77 -5.26 -5.81
C ASN A 165 -18.44 -4.86 -7.13
N PHE A 166 -17.64 -4.31 -8.06
CA PHE A 166 -18.09 -3.86 -9.38
C PHE A 166 -17.10 -4.31 -10.44
N ALA A 167 -17.59 -4.78 -11.58
CA ALA A 167 -16.80 -5.01 -12.77
C ALA A 167 -17.09 -3.91 -13.79
N ILE A 168 -16.08 -3.14 -14.16
CA ILE A 168 -16.23 -1.93 -14.96
C ILE A 168 -15.40 -2.09 -16.23
N PRO A 169 -15.99 -2.05 -17.43
CA PRO A 169 -15.23 -2.11 -18.66
C PRO A 169 -14.18 -1.01 -18.74
N LEU A 170 -12.94 -1.38 -19.00
CA LEU A 170 -11.85 -0.44 -19.23
C LEU A 170 -11.14 -0.77 -20.52
N GLN A 171 -11.11 0.19 -21.43
CA GLN A 171 -10.36 0.08 -22.68
C GLN A 171 -9.08 0.92 -22.57
N VAL A 172 -7.94 0.25 -22.73
CA VAL A 172 -6.63 0.89 -22.83
C VAL A 172 -6.22 0.86 -24.30
N PRO A 173 -5.91 2.01 -24.93
CA PRO A 173 -5.50 2.02 -26.33
C PRO A 173 -4.25 1.20 -26.59
N ALA A 174 -4.15 0.62 -27.79
CA ALA A 174 -2.95 -0.12 -28.20
C ALA A 174 -1.68 0.75 -28.05
N GLY A 175 -0.62 0.13 -27.53
CA GLY A 175 0.66 0.82 -27.28
C GLY A 175 0.66 1.72 -26.04
N LYS A 176 -0.44 1.80 -25.28
CA LYS A 176 -0.49 2.53 -24.01
C LYS A 176 -0.40 1.57 -22.82
N TYR A 177 0.14 2.09 -21.72
CA TYR A 177 0.28 1.39 -20.45
C TYR A 177 -0.29 2.26 -19.34
N ILE A 178 -0.80 1.65 -18.26
CA ILE A 178 -1.30 2.39 -17.10
C ILE A 178 -0.11 2.74 -16.19
N ARG A 179 0.11 4.03 -15.95
CA ARG A 179 1.13 4.54 -15.05
C ARG A 179 0.58 4.94 -13.67
N ALA A 180 -0.70 5.28 -13.61
CA ALA A 180 -1.34 5.70 -12.38
C ALA A 180 -2.84 5.49 -12.43
N VAL A 181 -3.44 5.33 -11.25
CA VAL A 181 -4.88 5.30 -11.03
C VAL A 181 -5.21 6.21 -9.86
N GLU A 182 -6.23 7.03 -9.99
CA GLU A 182 -6.76 7.88 -8.94
C GLU A 182 -8.21 7.53 -8.66
N PHE A 183 -8.48 6.99 -7.48
CA PHE A 183 -9.83 6.68 -7.03
C PHE A 183 -10.45 7.90 -6.34
N ARG A 184 -11.70 8.20 -6.66
CA ARG A 184 -12.47 9.31 -6.09
C ARG A 184 -13.87 8.85 -5.70
N PRO A 185 -14.15 8.65 -4.41
CA PRO A 185 -15.49 8.39 -3.94
C PRO A 185 -16.37 9.64 -4.15
N SER A 186 -17.63 9.43 -4.51
CA SER A 186 -18.62 10.53 -4.56
C SER A 186 -19.07 10.90 -3.15
N ASN A 187 -19.07 9.95 -2.23
CA ASN A 187 -19.44 10.15 -0.84
C ASN A 187 -18.36 9.62 0.13
N ARG A 188 -17.44 10.52 0.49
CA ARG A 188 -16.31 10.19 1.38
C ARG A 188 -16.71 9.80 2.80
N LYS A 189 -17.96 10.01 3.22
CA LYS A 189 -18.43 9.68 4.55
C LYS A 189 -18.67 8.20 4.76
N VAL A 190 -19.04 7.50 3.68
CA VAL A 190 -19.40 6.08 3.73
C VAL A 190 -18.34 5.17 3.14
N VAL A 191 -17.40 5.70 2.32
CA VAL A 191 -16.32 4.89 1.74
C VAL A 191 -15.16 4.81 2.72
N HIS A 192 -14.99 3.64 3.34
CA HIS A 192 -13.90 3.36 4.27
C HIS A 192 -12.59 3.09 3.54
N HIS A 193 -12.59 2.17 2.55
CA HIS A 193 -11.49 1.96 1.63
C HIS A 193 -11.97 1.38 0.30
N ALA A 194 -11.09 1.42 -0.70
CA ALA A 194 -11.29 0.79 -1.99
C ALA A 194 -10.11 -0.11 -2.35
N ILE A 195 -10.42 -1.26 -2.97
CA ILE A 195 -9.43 -2.15 -3.57
C ILE A 195 -9.70 -2.21 -5.07
N LEU A 196 -8.64 -2.12 -5.88
CA LEU A 196 -8.71 -2.18 -7.32
C LEU A 196 -7.95 -3.40 -7.85
N GLY A 197 -8.52 -4.02 -8.85
CA GLY A 197 -7.97 -5.17 -9.54
C GLY A 197 -8.44 -5.23 -10.99
N PHE A 198 -8.21 -6.36 -11.64
CA PHE A 198 -8.65 -6.56 -13.03
C PHE A 198 -9.13 -7.99 -13.25
N ASP A 199 -10.11 -8.16 -14.12
CA ASP A 199 -10.62 -9.47 -14.51
C ASP A 199 -10.57 -9.66 -16.04
N PRO A 200 -9.57 -10.40 -16.57
CA PRO A 200 -9.51 -10.71 -17.99
C PRO A 200 -10.48 -11.84 -18.41
N SER A 201 -11.07 -12.53 -17.42
CA SER A 201 -11.95 -13.68 -17.68
C SER A 201 -13.43 -13.33 -17.86
N GLY A 202 -13.84 -12.10 -17.52
CA GLY A 202 -15.24 -11.66 -17.50
C GLY A 202 -16.13 -12.36 -16.47
N LYS A 203 -15.57 -13.18 -15.56
CA LYS A 203 -16.34 -13.91 -14.55
C LYS A 203 -16.91 -13.00 -13.47
N VAL A 204 -16.19 -11.92 -13.12
CA VAL A 204 -16.66 -10.94 -12.14
C VAL A 204 -17.89 -10.21 -12.69
N ARG A 205 -17.87 -9.81 -13.96
CA ARG A 205 -19.00 -9.16 -14.64
C ARG A 205 -20.26 -10.02 -14.63
N GLN A 206 -20.14 -11.34 -14.73
CA GLN A 206 -21.30 -12.25 -14.68
C GLN A 206 -22.06 -12.23 -13.36
N ARG A 207 -21.48 -11.62 -12.31
CA ARG A 207 -22.07 -11.51 -10.98
C ARG A 207 -22.80 -10.18 -10.74
N GLU A 208 -22.57 -9.19 -11.62
CA GLU A 208 -23.18 -7.87 -11.54
C GLU A 208 -24.70 -7.95 -11.44
N GLY A 209 -25.26 -7.25 -10.44
CA GLY A 209 -26.69 -7.08 -10.27
C GLY A 209 -27.51 -8.31 -9.92
N LYS A 210 -26.88 -9.46 -9.66
CA LYS A 210 -27.62 -10.70 -9.34
C LYS A 210 -28.42 -10.65 -8.03
N ASP A 211 -28.04 -9.76 -7.13
CA ASP A 211 -28.77 -9.51 -5.89
C ASP A 211 -29.79 -8.34 -6.00
N GLY A 212 -30.06 -7.87 -7.23
CA GLY A 212 -31.01 -6.78 -7.50
C GLY A 212 -30.45 -5.37 -7.29
N SER A 213 -29.17 -5.24 -6.91
CA SER A 213 -28.51 -3.95 -6.68
C SER A 213 -27.28 -3.80 -7.56
N PRO A 214 -26.80 -2.56 -7.86
CA PRO A 214 -25.58 -2.36 -8.62
C PRO A 214 -24.37 -3.06 -7.98
N GLY A 215 -23.58 -3.79 -8.75
CA GLY A 215 -22.50 -4.64 -8.24
C GLY A 215 -22.99 -5.93 -7.58
N PHE A 216 -22.21 -6.49 -6.67
CA PHE A 216 -22.57 -7.63 -5.84
C PHE A 216 -21.81 -7.62 -4.50
N THR A 217 -22.38 -8.23 -3.47
CA THR A 217 -21.75 -8.32 -2.14
C THR A 217 -20.80 -9.52 -2.06
N GLN A 218 -19.56 -9.26 -1.68
CA GLN A 218 -18.56 -10.28 -1.34
C GLN A 218 -17.42 -9.62 -0.57
N VAL A 219 -17.01 -10.20 0.57
CA VAL A 219 -15.92 -9.70 1.40
C VAL A 219 -14.57 -9.88 0.69
N ASN A 220 -14.31 -11.08 0.20
CA ASN A 220 -13.05 -11.39 -0.49
C ASN A 220 -13.00 -10.71 -1.85
N PHE A 221 -11.85 -10.11 -2.14
CA PHE A 221 -11.65 -9.48 -3.43
C PHE A 221 -11.72 -10.52 -4.57
N PRO A 222 -12.61 -10.34 -5.57
CA PRO A 222 -12.95 -11.41 -6.51
C PRO A 222 -12.02 -11.58 -7.71
N ALA A 223 -10.91 -10.84 -7.77
CA ALA A 223 -10.03 -10.75 -8.94
C ALA A 223 -8.56 -10.56 -8.53
N PRO A 224 -7.59 -10.70 -9.44
CA PRO A 224 -6.22 -10.26 -9.23
C PRO A 224 -6.16 -8.78 -8.87
N ILE A 225 -5.41 -8.45 -7.81
CA ILE A 225 -5.25 -7.07 -7.32
C ILE A 225 -4.23 -6.34 -8.20
N LEU A 226 -4.46 -5.05 -8.47
CA LEU A 226 -3.49 -4.19 -9.16
C LEU A 226 -2.17 -4.10 -8.37
N PRO A 227 -1.04 -3.85 -9.03
CA PRO A 227 0.24 -3.75 -8.34
C PRO A 227 0.40 -2.40 -7.60
N GLY A 228 1.10 -2.46 -6.46
CA GLY A 228 1.60 -1.30 -5.76
C GLY A 228 0.54 -0.29 -5.32
N SER A 229 0.86 0.98 -5.53
CA SER A 229 0.00 2.10 -5.16
C SER A 229 -1.32 2.18 -5.92
N LEU A 230 -1.46 1.41 -7.04
CA LEU A 230 -2.70 1.38 -7.83
C LEU A 230 -3.82 0.60 -7.14
N ALA A 231 -3.46 -0.36 -6.27
CA ALA A 231 -4.39 -1.33 -5.71
C ALA A 231 -5.30 -0.79 -4.62
N PHE A 232 -4.81 0.10 -3.78
CA PHE A 232 -5.48 0.46 -2.54
C PHE A 232 -5.70 1.96 -2.41
N TRP A 233 -6.88 2.32 -2.00
CA TRP A 233 -7.19 3.68 -1.59
C TRP A 233 -7.78 3.66 -0.17
N VAL A 234 -7.31 4.59 0.64
CA VAL A 234 -7.85 4.92 1.97
C VAL A 234 -7.98 6.43 2.08
N PRO A 235 -8.86 6.95 2.96
CA PRO A 235 -9.00 8.38 3.18
C PRO A 235 -7.66 9.06 3.51
N GLY A 236 -7.40 10.17 2.83
CA GLY A 236 -6.16 10.93 2.99
C GLY A 236 -4.94 10.34 2.29
N LYS A 237 -5.06 9.27 1.50
CA LYS A 237 -3.99 8.79 0.63
C LYS A 237 -3.91 9.66 -0.61
N ASP A 238 -2.70 10.15 -0.90
CA ASP A 238 -2.41 10.83 -2.17
C ASP A 238 -2.22 9.80 -3.28
N SER A 239 -2.86 10.08 -4.43
CA SER A 239 -2.65 9.30 -5.65
C SER A 239 -1.34 9.71 -6.31
N ARG A 240 -0.59 8.72 -6.80
CA ARG A 240 0.70 8.95 -7.48
C ARG A 240 0.98 7.92 -8.54
N PRO A 241 1.84 8.24 -9.50
CA PRO A 241 2.31 7.27 -10.48
C PRO A 241 3.04 6.11 -9.82
N LEU A 242 3.06 4.97 -10.50
CA LEU A 242 4.00 3.90 -10.20
C LEU A 242 5.45 4.41 -10.27
N PRO A 243 6.40 3.75 -9.62
CA PRO A 243 7.82 4.13 -9.70
C PRO A 243 8.33 4.23 -11.13
N GLU A 244 9.34 5.07 -11.35
CA GLU A 244 9.95 5.25 -12.66
C GLU A 244 10.38 3.92 -13.30
N GLY A 245 10.14 3.79 -14.59
CA GLY A 245 10.41 2.58 -15.36
C GLY A 245 9.41 1.45 -15.13
N THR A 246 8.31 1.73 -14.38
CA THR A 246 7.20 0.79 -14.18
C THR A 246 5.91 1.35 -14.75
N SER A 247 5.16 0.47 -15.38
CA SER A 247 3.82 0.72 -15.87
C SER A 247 3.09 -0.62 -15.93
N LEU A 248 1.79 -0.60 -16.02
CA LEU A 248 0.98 -1.81 -16.09
C LEU A 248 0.47 -2.00 -17.51
N ARG A 249 0.80 -3.15 -18.12
CA ARG A 249 0.11 -3.61 -19.32
C ARG A 249 -1.31 -4.04 -18.93
N TRP A 250 -2.30 -3.50 -19.60
CA TRP A 250 -3.68 -3.88 -19.37
C TRP A 250 -4.04 -5.03 -20.30
N PRO A 251 -4.55 -6.16 -19.79
CA PRO A 251 -4.98 -7.27 -20.65
C PRO A 251 -6.16 -6.85 -21.54
N ALA A 252 -6.13 -7.26 -22.80
CA ALA A 252 -7.20 -6.95 -23.75
C ALA A 252 -8.55 -7.46 -23.24
N GLY A 253 -9.56 -6.60 -23.29
CA GLY A 253 -10.93 -6.94 -22.85
C GLY A 253 -11.13 -7.15 -21.36
N ALA A 254 -10.10 -6.92 -20.52
CA ALA A 254 -10.22 -7.04 -19.08
C ALA A 254 -11.13 -5.95 -18.49
N ASP A 255 -11.88 -6.31 -17.45
CA ASP A 255 -12.59 -5.35 -16.61
C ASP A 255 -11.71 -4.81 -15.51
N LEU A 256 -11.87 -3.53 -15.22
CA LEU A 256 -11.43 -2.98 -13.94
C LEU A 256 -12.39 -3.47 -12.85
N VAL A 257 -11.83 -4.09 -11.81
CA VAL A 257 -12.61 -4.57 -10.68
C VAL A 257 -12.39 -3.62 -9.51
N LEU A 258 -13.48 -3.11 -8.96
CA LEU A 258 -13.49 -2.23 -7.79
C LEU A 258 -14.24 -2.92 -6.66
N GLN A 259 -13.62 -3.01 -5.49
CA GLN A 259 -14.32 -3.32 -4.25
C GLN A 259 -14.36 -2.05 -3.39
N LEU A 260 -15.54 -1.72 -2.90
CA LEU A 260 -15.77 -0.69 -1.90
C LEU A 260 -16.10 -1.34 -0.56
N HIS A 261 -15.35 -0.96 0.47
CA HIS A 261 -15.76 -1.17 1.85
C HIS A 261 -16.54 0.06 2.30
N LEU A 262 -17.82 -0.14 2.59
CA LEU A 262 -18.77 0.92 2.88
C LEU A 262 -19.28 0.79 4.32
N HIS A 263 -19.31 1.91 5.03
CA HIS A 263 -19.77 1.99 6.41
C HIS A 263 -21.09 2.79 6.48
N PRO A 264 -22.18 2.26 7.08
CA PRO A 264 -23.43 2.97 7.27
C PRO A 264 -23.26 4.23 8.11
N SER A 265 -23.93 5.33 7.73
CA SER A 265 -23.76 6.65 8.36
C SER A 265 -24.96 7.11 9.23
N GLY A 266 -25.90 6.21 9.51
CA GLY A 266 -27.14 6.52 10.24
C GLY A 266 -28.30 6.95 9.34
N LYS A 267 -28.08 7.07 8.02
CA LYS A 267 -29.09 7.32 6.99
C LYS A 267 -28.70 6.69 5.67
N PRO A 268 -29.65 6.44 4.75
CA PRO A 268 -29.30 5.96 3.42
C PRO A 268 -28.42 6.99 2.68
N GLU A 269 -27.33 6.55 2.09
CA GLU A 269 -26.38 7.40 1.36
C GLU A 269 -26.12 6.79 -0.01
N ALA A 270 -26.11 7.62 -1.05
CA ALA A 270 -25.71 7.19 -2.39
C ALA A 270 -24.20 7.30 -2.57
N GLU A 271 -23.62 6.28 -3.21
CA GLU A 271 -22.20 6.25 -3.60
C GLU A 271 -22.05 5.84 -5.06
N GLN A 272 -21.38 6.69 -5.84
CA GLN A 272 -21.07 6.47 -7.26
C GLN A 272 -19.66 6.97 -7.56
N SER A 273 -18.68 6.19 -7.16
CA SER A 273 -17.26 6.50 -7.34
C SER A 273 -16.85 6.72 -8.78
N THR A 274 -15.79 7.51 -8.95
CA THR A 274 -15.09 7.69 -10.23
C THR A 274 -13.63 7.27 -10.09
N ILE A 275 -13.05 6.79 -11.18
CA ILE A 275 -11.66 6.35 -11.25
C ILE A 275 -11.00 7.05 -12.43
N GLY A 276 -9.96 7.83 -12.17
CA GLY A 276 -9.10 8.40 -13.19
C GLY A 276 -7.97 7.43 -13.53
N VAL A 277 -7.80 7.15 -14.82
CA VAL A 277 -6.71 6.29 -15.31
C VAL A 277 -5.76 7.14 -16.13
N TYR A 278 -4.46 7.03 -15.86
CA TYR A 278 -3.40 7.80 -16.51
C TYR A 278 -2.50 6.86 -17.29
N PHE A 279 -2.29 7.18 -18.57
CA PHE A 279 -1.49 6.37 -19.47
C PHE A 279 -0.06 6.90 -19.64
N THR A 280 0.79 6.03 -20.18
CA THR A 280 2.12 6.32 -20.68
C THR A 280 2.37 5.52 -21.95
N ASP A 281 3.24 6.03 -22.82
CA ASP A 281 3.77 5.31 -23.99
C ASP A 281 4.96 4.42 -23.61
N GLU A 282 5.49 4.58 -22.38
CA GLU A 282 6.64 3.81 -21.93
C GLU A 282 6.22 2.43 -21.46
N ALA A 283 6.68 1.40 -22.19
CA ALA A 283 6.57 0.02 -21.75
C ALA A 283 7.32 -0.19 -20.42
N PRO A 284 6.84 -1.09 -19.55
CA PRO A 284 7.53 -1.36 -18.30
C PRO A 284 8.95 -1.91 -18.55
N ARG A 285 9.95 -1.24 -17.99
CA ARG A 285 11.36 -1.67 -17.99
C ARG A 285 11.72 -2.49 -16.74
N ARG A 286 10.86 -2.43 -15.71
CA ARG A 286 11.00 -3.13 -14.43
C ARG A 286 9.70 -3.83 -14.12
N ASN A 287 9.76 -5.09 -13.76
CA ASN A 287 8.59 -5.86 -13.33
C ASN A 287 8.37 -5.68 -11.83
N LEU A 288 7.20 -5.20 -11.46
CA LEU A 288 6.77 -5.17 -10.06
C LEU A 288 6.12 -6.51 -9.73
N GLU A 289 6.70 -7.24 -8.80
CA GLU A 289 6.21 -8.53 -8.34
C GLU A 289 5.75 -8.47 -6.88
N LEU A 290 4.79 -9.34 -6.56
CA LEU A 290 4.26 -9.50 -5.20
C LEU A 290 4.90 -10.71 -4.55
N LEU A 291 5.54 -10.55 -3.40
CA LEU A 291 5.96 -11.66 -2.55
C LEU A 291 4.92 -11.84 -1.45
N LEU A 292 4.18 -12.94 -1.50
CA LEU A 292 3.22 -13.33 -0.48
C LEU A 292 3.92 -14.15 0.62
N ILE A 293 3.80 -13.70 1.86
CA ILE A 293 4.21 -14.41 3.07
C ILE A 293 2.95 -14.62 3.90
N GLN A 294 2.57 -15.86 4.11
CA GLN A 294 1.35 -16.21 4.86
C GLN A 294 1.53 -17.54 5.60
N ASN A 295 0.73 -17.69 6.64
CA ASN A 295 0.53 -18.99 7.28
C ASN A 295 -0.97 -19.26 7.38
N LYS A 296 -1.38 -20.43 6.88
CA LYS A 296 -2.80 -20.87 6.91
C LYS A 296 -3.08 -21.82 8.09
N ASP A 297 -2.07 -22.23 8.83
CA ASP A 297 -2.21 -23.11 9.99
C ASP A 297 -2.56 -22.29 11.24
N ILE A 298 -3.70 -21.58 11.15
CA ILE A 298 -4.22 -20.76 12.24
C ILE A 298 -5.33 -21.52 12.94
N ASP A 299 -5.15 -21.75 14.24
CA ASP A 299 -6.11 -22.43 15.10
C ASP A 299 -6.02 -21.86 16.52
N ILE A 300 -6.75 -20.79 16.77
CA ILE A 300 -6.66 -19.98 17.98
C ILE A 300 -7.73 -20.42 18.97
N PRO A 301 -7.37 -21.09 20.09
CA PRO A 301 -8.33 -21.50 21.11
C PRO A 301 -9.11 -20.30 21.69
N ALA A 302 -10.34 -20.57 22.13
CA ALA A 302 -11.13 -19.59 22.88
C ALA A 302 -10.37 -19.12 24.12
N GLY A 303 -10.36 -17.84 24.39
CA GLY A 303 -9.68 -17.22 25.53
C GLY A 303 -8.16 -17.11 25.40
N LYS A 304 -7.56 -17.60 24.31
CA LYS A 304 -6.10 -17.55 24.12
C LYS A 304 -5.67 -16.11 23.83
N LYS A 305 -4.88 -15.57 24.74
CA LYS A 305 -4.16 -14.31 24.60
C LYS A 305 -2.75 -14.58 24.03
N ASP A 306 -2.22 -13.69 23.23
CA ASP A 306 -0.85 -13.77 22.67
C ASP A 306 -0.59 -15.04 21.82
N TYR A 307 -1.53 -15.43 20.96
CA TYR A 307 -1.31 -16.50 19.99
C TYR A 307 -0.43 -16.01 18.84
N ARG A 308 0.69 -16.71 18.62
CA ARG A 308 1.71 -16.30 17.64
C ARG A 308 1.67 -17.16 16.39
N VAL A 309 1.60 -16.50 15.25
CA VAL A 309 1.65 -17.10 13.92
C VAL A 309 2.91 -16.62 13.23
N LYS A 310 3.73 -17.55 12.72
CA LYS A 310 4.99 -17.24 12.03
C LYS A 310 4.98 -17.79 10.62
N ALA A 311 5.61 -17.06 9.71
CA ALA A 311 5.92 -17.52 8.38
C ALA A 311 7.23 -16.90 7.91
N SER A 312 7.87 -17.55 6.94
CA SER A 312 9.07 -17.00 6.31
C SER A 312 9.16 -17.39 4.84
N ARG A 313 9.84 -16.54 4.05
CA ARG A 313 10.12 -16.79 2.64
C ARG A 313 11.55 -16.38 2.31
N GLU A 314 12.28 -17.28 1.65
CA GLU A 314 13.61 -16.98 1.13
C GLU A 314 13.51 -16.31 -0.24
N LEU A 315 14.30 -15.26 -0.46
CA LEU A 315 14.38 -14.55 -1.72
C LEU A 315 15.27 -15.34 -2.72
N PRO A 316 14.73 -15.75 -3.87
CA PRO A 316 15.48 -16.50 -4.86
C PRO A 316 16.45 -15.63 -5.68
N VAL A 317 16.26 -14.33 -5.68
CA VAL A 317 17.04 -13.32 -6.40
C VAL A 317 17.20 -12.05 -5.57
N ASP A 318 18.12 -11.17 -5.94
CA ASP A 318 18.17 -9.83 -5.36
C ASP A 318 16.91 -9.06 -5.68
N VAL A 319 16.42 -8.27 -4.74
CA VAL A 319 15.21 -7.45 -4.92
C VAL A 319 15.40 -6.04 -4.36
N GLU A 320 14.60 -5.12 -4.89
CA GLU A 320 14.32 -3.83 -4.26
C GLU A 320 12.87 -3.83 -3.80
N VAL A 321 12.64 -3.88 -2.50
CA VAL A 321 11.29 -3.82 -1.92
C VAL A 321 10.82 -2.38 -1.90
N PHE A 322 9.72 -2.13 -2.61
CA PHE A 322 9.13 -0.81 -2.78
C PHE A 322 8.08 -0.50 -1.73
N GLY A 323 7.31 -1.52 -1.31
CA GLY A 323 6.25 -1.33 -0.34
C GLY A 323 5.83 -2.62 0.35
N ILE A 324 5.09 -2.48 1.42
CA ILE A 324 4.63 -3.57 2.28
C ILE A 324 3.18 -3.39 2.69
N PHE A 325 2.41 -4.47 2.66
CA PHE A 325 1.02 -4.52 3.11
C PHE A 325 0.84 -5.68 4.08
N PRO A 326 0.67 -5.43 5.39
CA PRO A 326 0.27 -6.42 6.36
C PRO A 326 -1.25 -6.58 6.38
N HIS A 327 -1.72 -7.79 6.70
CA HIS A 327 -3.14 -8.08 6.82
C HIS A 327 -3.41 -9.13 7.90
N MET A 328 -4.28 -8.80 8.82
CA MET A 328 -4.93 -9.65 9.83
C MET A 328 -6.39 -9.22 9.95
N HIS A 329 -7.21 -9.97 10.69
CA HIS A 329 -8.59 -9.58 10.95
C HIS A 329 -8.76 -8.93 12.34
N LEU A 330 -9.94 -9.10 12.96
CA LEU A 330 -10.37 -8.33 14.14
C LEU A 330 -9.56 -8.63 15.41
N ILE A 331 -9.12 -9.89 15.61
CA ILE A 331 -8.38 -10.24 16.82
C ILE A 331 -6.85 -10.16 16.64
N GLY A 332 -6.39 -9.66 15.50
CA GLY A 332 -4.99 -9.27 15.30
C GLY A 332 -4.58 -8.22 16.33
N LYS A 333 -3.34 -8.28 16.80
CA LYS A 333 -2.77 -7.40 17.83
C LYS A 333 -1.46 -6.77 17.40
N GLU A 334 -0.52 -7.58 16.92
CA GLU A 334 0.81 -7.13 16.53
C GLU A 334 1.25 -7.81 15.25
N VAL A 335 2.04 -7.12 14.42
CA VAL A 335 2.74 -7.70 13.30
C VAL A 335 4.17 -7.17 13.23
N THR A 336 5.13 -8.09 13.07
CA THR A 336 6.54 -7.77 12.87
C THR A 336 7.04 -8.45 11.61
N VAL A 337 7.75 -7.70 10.78
CA VAL A 337 8.40 -8.22 9.57
C VAL A 337 9.87 -7.85 9.59
N THR A 338 10.74 -8.87 9.46
CA THR A 338 12.18 -8.70 9.51
C THR A 338 12.84 -9.47 8.37
N ALA A 339 13.83 -8.88 7.74
CA ALA A 339 14.70 -9.55 6.78
C ALA A 339 15.97 -10.05 7.49
N LEU A 340 16.18 -11.38 7.53
CA LEU A 340 17.45 -11.97 7.91
C LEU A 340 18.32 -12.08 6.66
N LEU A 341 19.38 -11.27 6.59
CA LEU A 341 20.30 -11.22 5.46
C LEU A 341 21.23 -12.44 5.43
N PRO A 342 21.85 -12.77 4.28
CA PRO A 342 22.79 -13.91 4.19
C PRO A 342 24.04 -13.78 5.07
N ASP A 343 24.40 -12.55 5.48
CA ASP A 343 25.50 -12.28 6.43
C ASP A 343 25.09 -12.43 7.90
N GLY A 344 23.87 -12.87 8.16
CA GLY A 344 23.32 -13.07 9.50
C GLY A 344 22.76 -11.82 10.17
N LYS A 345 22.86 -10.64 9.55
CA LYS A 345 22.27 -9.42 10.11
C LYS A 345 20.77 -9.39 9.90
N GLU A 346 20.06 -8.83 10.86
CA GLU A 346 18.65 -8.58 10.77
C GLU A 346 18.38 -7.12 10.32
N ARG A 347 17.42 -6.95 9.40
CA ARG A 347 16.93 -5.65 8.96
C ARG A 347 15.43 -5.57 9.23
N PRO A 348 14.98 -4.67 10.13
CA PRO A 348 13.57 -4.44 10.35
C PRO A 348 12.90 -3.89 9.08
N LEU A 349 11.76 -4.45 8.71
CA LEU A 349 10.97 -4.00 7.56
C LEU A 349 9.67 -3.32 7.97
N LEU A 350 8.97 -3.87 8.98
CA LEU A 350 7.73 -3.32 9.53
C LEU A 350 7.53 -3.81 10.95
N ARG A 351 6.99 -2.96 11.81
CA ARG A 351 6.40 -3.34 13.09
C ARG A 351 5.16 -2.51 13.37
N ILE A 352 4.08 -3.18 13.78
CA ILE A 352 2.86 -2.59 14.28
C ILE A 352 2.55 -3.28 15.60
N ASP A 353 2.47 -2.51 16.70
CA ASP A 353 2.20 -3.03 18.06
C ASP A 353 0.74 -2.85 18.47
N ASP A 354 -0.03 -2.11 17.69
CA ASP A 354 -1.43 -1.78 17.94
C ASP A 354 -2.19 -1.94 16.62
N TRP A 355 -2.40 -3.21 16.24
CA TRP A 355 -3.16 -3.53 15.04
C TRP A 355 -4.59 -3.01 15.14
N ASP A 356 -5.10 -2.48 14.05
CA ASP A 356 -6.47 -2.04 13.93
C ASP A 356 -7.01 -2.44 12.55
N PHE A 357 -7.98 -3.34 12.54
CA PHE A 357 -8.59 -3.85 11.32
C PHE A 357 -9.14 -2.73 10.42
N ASN A 358 -9.56 -1.62 11.01
CA ASN A 358 -10.09 -0.47 10.28
C ASN A 358 -9.00 0.40 9.64
N TRP A 359 -7.75 0.24 10.03
CA TRP A 359 -6.62 1.05 9.55
C TRP A 359 -5.53 0.20 8.88
N GLN A 360 -5.93 -0.70 8.02
CA GLN A 360 -5.03 -1.51 7.22
C GLN A 360 -4.43 -0.66 6.10
N GLY A 361 -3.12 -0.48 6.12
CA GLY A 361 -2.42 0.39 5.20
C GLY A 361 -1.45 -0.35 4.29
N TYR A 362 -1.34 0.09 3.05
CA TYR A 362 -0.20 -0.15 2.20
C TYR A 362 0.86 0.92 2.51
N TYR A 363 2.03 0.47 2.94
CA TYR A 363 3.13 1.36 3.32
C TYR A 363 4.23 1.32 2.26
N GLU A 364 4.45 2.47 1.62
CA GLU A 364 5.50 2.65 0.63
C GLU A 364 6.77 3.13 1.32
N TYR A 365 7.90 2.47 1.07
CA TYR A 365 9.17 2.90 1.64
C TYR A 365 9.61 4.25 1.06
N ALA A 366 10.21 5.09 1.89
CA ALA A 366 10.77 6.39 1.47
C ALA A 366 11.85 6.20 0.38
N GLN A 367 12.64 5.13 0.52
CA GLN A 367 13.57 4.62 -0.47
C GLN A 367 13.37 3.10 -0.58
N PRO A 368 13.42 2.52 -1.78
CA PRO A 368 13.35 1.07 -1.93
C PRO A 368 14.39 0.35 -1.08
N VAL A 369 13.98 -0.72 -0.42
CA VAL A 369 14.83 -1.52 0.46
C VAL A 369 15.50 -2.63 -0.35
N ALA A 370 16.81 -2.52 -0.57
CA ALA A 370 17.57 -3.57 -1.24
C ALA A 370 17.78 -4.79 -0.33
N LEU A 371 17.37 -5.96 -0.79
CA LEU A 371 17.54 -7.23 -0.10
C LEU A 371 18.23 -8.21 -1.07
N PRO A 372 19.38 -8.79 -0.69
CA PRO A 372 20.10 -9.74 -1.53
C PRO A 372 19.40 -11.10 -1.61
N LYS A 373 19.70 -11.85 -2.67
CA LYS A 373 19.33 -13.27 -2.80
C LYS A 373 19.72 -14.05 -1.54
N GLY A 374 18.90 -15.01 -1.14
CA GLY A 374 19.09 -15.82 0.08
C GLY A 374 18.62 -15.12 1.36
N THR A 375 18.18 -13.86 1.29
CA THR A 375 17.53 -13.21 2.43
C THR A 375 16.26 -13.96 2.82
N GLN A 376 16.09 -14.25 4.11
CA GLN A 376 14.84 -14.79 4.65
C GLN A 376 13.98 -13.66 5.17
N VAL A 377 12.86 -13.38 4.50
CA VAL A 377 11.85 -12.46 5.02
C VAL A 377 10.96 -13.22 5.98
N ARG A 378 10.93 -12.79 7.24
CA ARG A 378 10.21 -13.41 8.35
C ARG A 378 9.05 -12.51 8.76
N MET A 379 7.91 -13.12 9.02
CA MET A 379 6.71 -12.50 9.57
C MET A 379 6.36 -13.17 10.90
N GLU A 380 6.02 -12.37 11.89
CA GLU A 380 5.36 -12.82 13.11
C GLU A 380 4.11 -11.95 13.34
N CYS A 381 2.96 -12.60 13.47
CA CYS A 381 1.69 -12.00 13.84
C CYS A 381 1.26 -12.47 15.21
N VAL A 382 0.73 -11.59 16.04
CA VAL A 382 0.18 -11.90 17.37
C VAL A 382 -1.32 -11.65 17.35
N HIS A 383 -2.10 -12.58 17.89
CA HIS A 383 -3.57 -12.49 17.98
C HIS A 383 -4.02 -12.58 19.43
N ASP A 384 -5.08 -11.86 19.78
CA ASP A 384 -5.70 -11.88 21.11
C ASP A 384 -7.17 -12.31 21.04
N ASN A 385 -7.43 -13.60 21.25
CA ASN A 385 -8.78 -14.18 21.28
C ASN A 385 -9.35 -14.24 22.72
N SER A 386 -8.98 -13.27 23.57
CA SER A 386 -9.50 -13.21 24.94
C SER A 386 -10.78 -12.40 25.06
N ALA A 387 -11.52 -12.59 26.15
CA ALA A 387 -12.68 -11.77 26.49
C ALA A 387 -12.32 -10.32 26.82
N GLY A 388 -11.05 -10.04 27.13
CA GLY A 388 -10.54 -8.69 27.39
C GLY A 388 -10.23 -7.90 26.12
N ASN A 389 -10.24 -8.53 24.94
CA ASN A 389 -10.05 -7.84 23.67
C ASN A 389 -11.38 -7.21 23.20
N PRO A 390 -11.49 -5.86 23.16
CA PRO A 390 -12.72 -5.20 22.74
C PRO A 390 -13.05 -5.41 21.26
N SER A 391 -12.06 -5.77 20.44
CA SER A 391 -12.24 -6.05 19.01
C SER A 391 -12.65 -7.50 18.73
N ASN A 392 -12.73 -8.38 19.76
CA ASN A 392 -13.15 -9.75 19.56
C ASN A 392 -14.65 -9.82 19.21
N PRO A 393 -15.02 -10.32 18.02
CA PRO A 393 -16.41 -10.37 17.58
C PRO A 393 -17.25 -11.40 18.36
N ASN A 394 -16.60 -12.29 19.10
CA ASN A 394 -17.25 -13.35 19.89
C ASN A 394 -17.18 -13.06 21.39
N GLN A 395 -18.33 -12.83 22.03
CA GLN A 395 -18.45 -12.69 23.47
C GLN A 395 -19.51 -13.66 23.98
N PRO A 396 -19.15 -14.75 24.66
CA PRO A 396 -17.79 -15.17 25.05
C PRO A 396 -16.93 -15.59 23.85
N PRO A 397 -15.58 -15.57 24.01
CA PRO A 397 -14.67 -16.00 22.95
C PRO A 397 -14.94 -17.40 22.44
N LYS A 398 -14.77 -17.61 21.13
CA LYS A 398 -14.87 -18.90 20.44
C LYS A 398 -13.54 -19.25 19.79
N ARG A 399 -13.34 -20.55 19.48
CA ARG A 399 -12.21 -20.98 18.64
C ARG A 399 -12.26 -20.27 17.30
N VAL A 400 -11.13 -19.68 16.86
CA VAL A 400 -10.97 -18.99 15.59
C VAL A 400 -9.95 -19.74 14.73
N VAL A 401 -10.31 -20.04 13.48
CA VAL A 401 -9.45 -20.74 12.52
C VAL A 401 -9.09 -19.84 11.35
N TYR A 402 -8.15 -20.29 10.51
CA TYR A 402 -7.87 -19.61 9.23
C TYR A 402 -9.14 -19.52 8.39
N GLY A 403 -9.36 -18.37 7.80
CA GLY A 403 -10.45 -18.15 6.86
C GLY A 403 -10.53 -16.70 6.41
N GLU A 404 -11.29 -16.49 5.36
CA GLU A 404 -11.40 -15.21 4.67
C GLU A 404 -12.51 -14.31 5.24
N GLU A 405 -13.42 -14.87 6.06
CA GLU A 405 -14.47 -14.10 6.71
C GLU A 405 -13.93 -13.28 7.89
N THR A 406 -14.52 -12.14 8.16
CA THR A 406 -14.07 -11.20 9.22
C THR A 406 -14.02 -11.84 10.61
N ALA A 407 -14.84 -12.85 10.87
CA ALA A 407 -14.85 -13.61 12.13
C ALA A 407 -13.78 -14.72 12.20
N ASN A 408 -13.17 -15.09 11.09
CA ASN A 408 -11.97 -15.93 11.01
C ASN A 408 -10.71 -15.08 11.19
N GLU A 409 -9.54 -15.68 11.00
CA GLU A 409 -8.27 -14.94 11.05
C GLU A 409 -7.35 -15.23 9.88
N MET A 410 -6.53 -14.26 9.57
CA MET A 410 -5.43 -14.33 8.62
C MET A 410 -4.13 -13.82 9.23
N ALA A 411 -3.01 -14.28 8.69
CA ALA A 411 -1.68 -13.75 8.95
C ALA A 411 -0.95 -13.64 7.61
N ILE A 412 -0.97 -12.45 7.05
CA ILE A 412 -0.48 -12.19 5.68
C ILE A 412 0.40 -10.96 5.66
N VAL A 413 1.49 -11.04 4.90
CA VAL A 413 2.28 -9.89 4.47
C VAL A 413 2.53 -9.99 2.97
N LEU A 414 2.25 -8.91 2.26
CA LEU A 414 2.58 -8.74 0.85
C LEU A 414 3.74 -7.74 0.72
N LEU A 415 4.83 -8.15 0.10
CA LEU A 415 5.88 -7.24 -0.32
C LEU A 415 5.73 -6.94 -1.81
N HIS A 416 5.75 -5.68 -2.17
CA HIS A 416 5.87 -5.23 -3.55
C HIS A 416 7.35 -4.99 -3.84
N ALA A 417 7.92 -5.75 -4.77
CA ALA A 417 9.35 -5.72 -5.02
C ALA A 417 9.69 -5.78 -6.50
N PHE A 418 10.86 -5.26 -6.83
CA PHE A 418 11.48 -5.33 -8.15
C PHE A 418 12.60 -6.37 -8.10
N PRO A 419 12.43 -7.56 -8.70
CA PRO A 419 13.50 -8.53 -8.84
C PRO A 419 14.61 -8.02 -9.76
N LYS A 420 15.87 -8.33 -9.44
CA LYS A 420 17.04 -8.04 -10.27
C LYS A 420 17.53 -9.34 -10.89
N GLY A 421 17.47 -9.43 -12.21
CA GLY A 421 18.00 -10.57 -12.95
C GLY A 421 17.22 -11.88 -12.80
N GLY A 422 15.91 -11.82 -12.57
CA GLY A 422 15.06 -13.01 -12.42
C GLY A 422 13.66 -12.69 -11.94
N SER A 423 13.02 -13.64 -11.26
CA SER A 423 11.69 -13.50 -10.67
C SER A 423 11.71 -13.96 -9.21
N LEU A 424 10.79 -13.42 -8.38
CA LEU A 424 10.54 -13.88 -7.01
C LEU A 424 10.00 -15.31 -6.95
N TYR A 425 9.50 -15.79 -8.05
CA TYR A 425 9.01 -17.15 -8.20
C TYR A 425 10.06 -17.95 -8.96
N LYS A 426 10.77 -18.87 -8.28
CA LYS A 426 11.60 -19.87 -8.94
C LYS A 426 10.73 -20.70 -9.88
N GLY A 427 11.29 -21.21 -10.97
CA GLY A 427 10.58 -22.08 -11.91
C GLY A 427 9.91 -23.32 -11.34
N ASP A 428 10.12 -23.62 -10.06
CA ASP A 428 9.39 -24.66 -9.27
C ASP A 428 8.17 -24.10 -8.50
N GLY A 429 8.03 -22.80 -8.41
CA GLY A 429 6.86 -22.11 -7.89
C GLY A 429 5.89 -21.90 -9.02
N VAL A 430 4.87 -22.69 -9.00
CA VAL A 430 3.61 -22.59 -9.72
C VAL A 430 3.40 -21.20 -10.33
N LEU A 431 3.99 -20.94 -11.54
CA LEU A 431 3.31 -20.07 -12.46
C LEU A 431 1.94 -20.76 -12.65
N ASP A 432 0.91 -20.24 -12.00
CA ASP A 432 -0.39 -20.64 -12.44
C ASP A 432 -0.53 -20.14 -13.89
N ALA A 433 -1.32 -20.79 -14.67
CA ALA A 433 -1.48 -20.49 -16.07
C ALA A 433 -1.84 -19.02 -16.31
N LYS A 434 -2.59 -18.42 -15.38
CA LYS A 434 -3.01 -17.02 -15.45
C LYS A 434 -1.86 -16.06 -15.24
N GLU A 435 -0.95 -16.39 -14.33
CA GLU A 435 0.23 -15.58 -14.08
C GLU A 435 1.26 -15.71 -15.23
N ALA A 436 1.35 -16.90 -15.85
CA ALA A 436 2.13 -17.10 -17.06
C ALA A 436 1.63 -16.22 -18.20
N ILE A 437 0.33 -16.22 -18.46
CA ILE A 437 -0.31 -15.36 -19.47
C ILE A 437 -0.08 -13.90 -19.11
N ARG A 438 -0.41 -13.48 -17.88
CA ARG A 438 -0.22 -12.10 -17.43
C ARG A 438 1.19 -11.55 -17.69
N ARG A 439 2.23 -12.39 -17.58
CA ARG A 439 3.63 -11.99 -17.72
C ARG A 439 4.16 -12.05 -19.14
N HIS A 440 3.72 -13.02 -19.89
CA HIS A 440 4.35 -13.39 -21.15
C HIS A 440 3.47 -13.19 -22.38
N ASP A 441 2.17 -12.98 -22.22
CA ASP A 441 1.26 -12.53 -23.27
C ASP A 441 1.67 -11.12 -23.73
N THR A 442 2.40 -11.07 -24.82
CA THR A 442 3.00 -9.81 -25.34
C THR A 442 2.09 -9.10 -26.32
N ASP A 443 1.15 -9.79 -26.94
CA ASP A 443 0.16 -9.21 -27.84
C ASP A 443 -1.17 -8.88 -27.15
N GLY A 444 -1.37 -9.37 -25.91
CA GLY A 444 -2.51 -9.03 -25.06
C GLY A 444 -3.80 -9.75 -25.43
N ASP A 445 -3.71 -10.89 -26.13
CA ASP A 445 -4.87 -11.64 -26.58
C ASP A 445 -5.43 -12.64 -25.52
N GLY A 446 -4.77 -12.75 -24.38
CA GLY A 446 -5.19 -13.61 -23.26
C GLY A 446 -4.75 -15.06 -23.38
N LYS A 447 -3.91 -15.41 -24.36
CA LYS A 447 -3.33 -16.72 -24.62
C LYS A 447 -1.80 -16.64 -24.70
N LEU A 448 -1.12 -17.76 -24.85
CA LEU A 448 0.32 -17.80 -25.08
C LEU A 448 0.63 -18.58 -26.35
N ASP A 449 1.29 -17.95 -27.30
CA ASP A 449 1.87 -18.61 -28.46
C ASP A 449 3.24 -19.25 -28.13
N ALA A 450 3.87 -19.89 -29.12
CA ALA A 450 5.14 -20.58 -28.94
C ALA A 450 6.31 -19.61 -28.64
N GLU A 451 6.27 -18.37 -29.15
CA GLU A 451 7.29 -17.35 -28.86
C GLU A 451 7.17 -16.84 -27.43
N GLU A 452 5.94 -16.61 -26.98
CA GLU A 452 5.63 -16.14 -25.65
C GLU A 452 5.92 -17.19 -24.58
N LEU A 453 5.55 -18.45 -24.85
CA LEU A 453 5.92 -19.60 -24.01
C LEU A 453 7.45 -19.73 -23.88
N GLY A 454 8.20 -19.50 -24.94
CA GLY A 454 9.66 -19.52 -24.92
C GLY A 454 10.31 -18.44 -24.07
N LYS A 455 9.57 -17.38 -23.71
CA LYS A 455 10.01 -16.33 -22.78
C LYS A 455 9.84 -16.70 -21.30
N ILE A 456 9.11 -17.80 -21.01
CA ILE A 456 8.91 -18.28 -19.65
C ILE A 456 10.22 -18.89 -19.12
N PRO A 457 10.76 -18.40 -17.98
CA PRO A 457 11.92 -19.02 -17.35
C PRO A 457 11.67 -20.52 -17.07
N GLY A 458 12.58 -21.37 -17.55
CA GLY A 458 12.45 -22.83 -17.45
C GLY A 458 11.79 -23.51 -18.67
N LEU A 459 11.19 -22.75 -19.59
CA LEU A 459 10.72 -23.26 -20.88
C LEU A 459 11.63 -22.90 -22.05
N LYS A 460 12.59 -22.00 -21.85
CA LYS A 460 13.48 -21.47 -22.91
C LYS A 460 14.21 -22.55 -23.73
N ASP A 461 14.53 -23.69 -23.09
CA ASP A 461 15.25 -24.81 -23.69
C ASP A 461 14.32 -26.00 -24.01
N GLN A 462 13.00 -25.82 -23.90
CA GLN A 462 12.00 -26.84 -24.19
C GLN A 462 11.45 -26.69 -25.62
N ASP A 463 10.89 -27.79 -26.14
CA ASP A 463 10.15 -27.75 -27.41
C ASP A 463 8.77 -27.10 -27.22
N VAL A 464 8.77 -25.76 -27.17
CA VAL A 464 7.53 -24.97 -26.96
C VAL A 464 6.53 -25.14 -28.11
N LYS A 465 7.00 -25.36 -29.35
CA LYS A 465 6.13 -25.65 -30.50
C LYS A 465 5.44 -27.01 -30.35
N GLY A 466 6.19 -28.00 -29.87
CA GLY A 466 5.61 -29.28 -29.51
C GLY A 466 4.66 -29.22 -28.34
N MET A 467 4.89 -28.32 -27.39
CA MET A 467 3.96 -28.05 -26.29
C MET A 467 2.65 -27.44 -26.79
N VAL A 468 2.69 -26.39 -27.61
CA VAL A 468 1.48 -25.83 -28.23
C VAL A 468 0.72 -26.91 -28.94
N LYS A 469 1.36 -27.63 -29.89
CA LYS A 469 0.72 -28.72 -30.64
C LYS A 469 0.07 -29.80 -29.76
N ARG A 470 0.59 -30.04 -28.56
CA ARG A 470 0.12 -31.09 -27.65
C ARG A 470 -1.03 -30.62 -26.75
N PHE A 471 -1.07 -29.39 -26.35
CA PHE A 471 -2.00 -28.88 -25.33
C PHE A 471 -3.02 -27.89 -25.87
N ASP A 472 -2.83 -27.39 -27.10
CA ASP A 472 -3.82 -26.61 -27.86
C ASP A 472 -4.98 -27.53 -28.27
N LYS A 473 -6.12 -27.38 -27.60
CA LYS A 473 -7.32 -28.22 -27.79
C LYS A 473 -8.31 -27.62 -28.77
N ASP A 474 -8.33 -26.31 -28.90
CA ASP A 474 -9.21 -25.61 -29.82
C ASP A 474 -8.59 -25.39 -31.21
N GLY A 475 -7.28 -25.67 -31.36
CA GLY A 475 -6.57 -25.66 -32.64
C GLY A 475 -6.24 -24.27 -33.14
N ASP A 476 -6.22 -23.26 -32.28
CA ASP A 476 -5.96 -21.85 -32.66
C ASP A 476 -4.47 -21.49 -32.73
N GLY A 477 -3.58 -22.42 -32.38
CA GLY A 477 -2.13 -22.24 -32.40
C GLY A 477 -1.55 -21.57 -31.18
N LYS A 478 -2.34 -21.32 -30.13
CA LYS A 478 -1.97 -20.70 -28.87
C LYS A 478 -2.48 -21.56 -27.71
N LEU A 479 -2.07 -21.24 -26.47
CA LEU A 479 -2.59 -21.90 -25.27
C LEU A 479 -3.37 -20.91 -24.41
N ASP A 480 -4.62 -21.19 -24.14
CA ASP A 480 -5.43 -20.48 -23.16
C ASP A 480 -5.03 -20.83 -21.71
N ALA A 481 -5.67 -20.21 -20.71
CA ALA A 481 -5.35 -20.43 -19.31
C ALA A 481 -5.52 -21.88 -18.83
N ALA A 482 -6.47 -22.64 -19.40
CA ALA A 482 -6.70 -24.02 -19.05
C ALA A 482 -5.64 -24.95 -19.69
N GLU A 483 -5.27 -24.65 -20.91
CA GLU A 483 -4.27 -25.38 -21.69
C GLU A 483 -2.85 -25.12 -21.16
N VAL A 484 -2.52 -23.87 -20.83
CA VAL A 484 -1.28 -23.51 -20.13
C VAL A 484 -1.18 -24.25 -18.79
N ALA A 485 -2.27 -24.36 -18.02
CA ALA A 485 -2.28 -25.08 -16.76
C ALA A 485 -1.97 -26.57 -16.94
N GLU A 486 -2.52 -27.19 -17.97
CA GLU A 486 -2.23 -28.59 -18.30
C GLU A 486 -0.79 -28.80 -18.80
N ALA A 487 -0.29 -27.88 -19.62
CA ALA A 487 1.09 -27.90 -20.10
C ALA A 487 2.09 -27.78 -18.94
N LEU A 488 1.90 -26.81 -18.05
CA LEU A 488 2.73 -26.63 -16.86
C LEU A 488 2.65 -27.82 -15.88
N LYS A 489 1.48 -28.45 -15.73
CA LYS A 489 1.30 -29.66 -14.92
C LYS A 489 2.03 -30.88 -15.51
N ALA A 490 2.08 -31.00 -16.82
CA ALA A 490 2.80 -32.09 -17.50
C ALA A 490 4.33 -31.97 -17.35
N LEU A 491 4.85 -30.75 -17.35
CA LEU A 491 6.28 -30.49 -17.10
C LEU A 491 6.73 -30.87 -15.69
N ARG A 492 5.86 -30.76 -14.69
CA ARG A 492 6.14 -31.13 -13.29
C ARG A 492 6.25 -32.63 -13.04
N ARG A 493 5.74 -33.42 -13.95
CA ARG A 493 5.76 -34.90 -13.85
C ARG A 493 6.99 -35.54 -14.49
N ARG A 494 7.85 -34.73 -15.13
CA ARG A 494 9.14 -35.08 -15.68
C ARG A 494 10.27 -34.61 -14.77
#